data_c6fa55a18555748f5005366c2c878402
#
_entry.id   c6fa55a18555748f5005366c2c878402
#
_cell.length_a   1.000
_cell.length_b   1.000
_cell.length_c   1.000
_cell.angle_alpha   90.00
_cell.angle_beta   90.00
_cell.angle_gamma   90.00
#
_symmetry.space_group_name_H-M   'P 1'
#
loop_
_entity.id
_entity.type
_entity.pdbx_description
1 polymer ?
#
loop_
_entity_poly.entity_id
_entity_poly.type
_entity_poly.pdbx_seq_one_letter_code
_entity_poly.pdbx_strand_id
1 'polypeptide(L)'
;MSVLIGPMSRSDARRCAELEQALFAGDDPWHAEAFLQALDSGHRYLAARENGSLIGYAGLARLGREAEVHTLAVDPAHQGRGIGRALLRALLEHATGATVFLEVRTDNDSALALYRSEGFAVVGTRRGYYRPSGADAFTMRREAL
;
A
#
# COMPACT_ATOMS: atom_id res chain seq x y z
N MET A 1 -9.82 -3.33 -21.71
CA MET A 1 -9.48 -4.09 -20.51
C MET A 1 -9.71 -3.22 -19.29
N SER A 2 -10.62 -3.65 -18.48
CA SER A 2 -11.03 -2.84 -17.32
C SER A 2 -10.45 -3.39 -16.05
N VAL A 3 -9.80 -2.52 -15.28
CA VAL A 3 -9.41 -2.81 -13.92
C VAL A 3 -10.45 -2.21 -12.99
N LEU A 4 -11.01 -3.03 -12.11
CA LEU A 4 -12.00 -2.60 -11.14
C LEU A 4 -11.35 -2.52 -9.77
N ILE A 5 -11.56 -1.39 -9.08
CA ILE A 5 -11.06 -1.19 -7.72
C ILE A 5 -12.27 -1.16 -6.79
N GLY A 6 -12.24 -2.01 -5.77
CA GLY A 6 -13.31 -2.09 -4.79
C GLY A 6 -12.80 -2.62 -3.47
N PRO A 7 -13.70 -2.81 -2.49
CA PRO A 7 -13.29 -3.30 -1.17
C PRO A 7 -12.62 -4.66 -1.25
N MET A 8 -11.57 -4.84 -0.45
CA MET A 8 -10.95 -6.15 -0.26
C MET A 8 -11.87 -7.01 0.60
N SER A 9 -12.00 -8.29 0.26
CA SER A 9 -12.75 -9.24 1.07
C SER A 9 -11.81 -10.17 1.81
N ARG A 10 -12.35 -10.87 2.83
CA ARG A 10 -11.56 -11.82 3.61
C ARG A 10 -10.98 -12.93 2.72
N SER A 11 -11.69 -13.33 1.68
CA SER A 11 -11.21 -14.36 0.75
C SER A 11 -10.01 -13.91 -0.09
N ASP A 12 -9.71 -12.62 -0.12
CA ASP A 12 -8.55 -12.07 -0.85
C ASP A 12 -7.24 -12.20 -0.07
N ALA A 13 -7.31 -12.46 1.24
CA ALA A 13 -6.14 -12.40 2.12
C ALA A 13 -5.01 -13.34 1.68
N ARG A 14 -5.32 -14.55 1.22
CA ARG A 14 -4.31 -15.50 0.76
C ARG A 14 -3.57 -14.97 -0.47
N ARG A 15 -4.29 -14.45 -1.45
CA ARG A 15 -3.67 -13.93 -2.67
C ARG A 15 -2.82 -12.69 -2.35
N CYS A 16 -3.31 -11.81 -1.48
CA CYS A 16 -2.53 -10.65 -1.04
C CYS A 16 -1.24 -11.08 -0.35
N ALA A 17 -1.29 -12.08 0.52
CA ALA A 17 -0.10 -12.61 1.19
C ALA A 17 0.90 -13.19 0.20
N GLU A 18 0.44 -13.87 -0.84
CA GLU A 18 1.31 -14.38 -1.89
C GLU A 18 2.05 -13.26 -2.61
N LEU A 19 1.34 -12.16 -2.93
CA LEU A 19 1.96 -11.00 -3.57
C LEU A 19 2.95 -10.30 -2.64
N GLU A 20 2.63 -10.19 -1.34
CA GLU A 20 3.54 -9.64 -0.34
C GLU A 20 4.84 -10.45 -0.30
N GLN A 21 4.73 -11.76 -0.27
CA GLN A 21 5.90 -12.64 -0.24
C GLN A 21 6.74 -12.49 -1.51
N ALA A 22 6.10 -12.35 -2.66
CA ALA A 22 6.80 -12.20 -3.94
C ALA A 22 7.53 -10.85 -4.04
N LEU A 23 6.91 -9.78 -3.50
CA LEU A 23 7.42 -8.41 -3.68
C LEU A 23 8.29 -7.93 -2.53
N PHE A 24 8.06 -8.42 -1.30
CA PHE A 24 8.66 -7.87 -0.09
C PHE A 24 9.33 -8.94 0.78
N ALA A 25 9.83 -10.01 0.18
CA ALA A 25 10.33 -11.19 0.90
C ALA A 25 11.37 -10.88 1.99
N GLY A 26 12.24 -9.91 1.77
CA GLY A 26 13.27 -9.52 2.74
C GLY A 26 12.83 -8.48 3.76
N ASP A 27 11.58 -8.01 3.69
CA ASP A 27 11.10 -6.84 4.41
C ASP A 27 9.94 -7.16 5.35
N ASP A 28 9.91 -8.39 5.89
CA ASP A 28 8.86 -8.85 6.79
C ASP A 28 7.47 -8.74 6.14
N PRO A 29 7.23 -9.47 5.05
CA PRO A 29 5.97 -9.37 4.32
C PRO A 29 4.78 -9.80 5.17
N TRP A 30 3.63 -9.19 4.91
CA TRP A 30 2.41 -9.53 5.62
C TRP A 30 1.95 -10.94 5.26
N HIS A 31 1.55 -11.70 6.27
CA HIS A 31 0.87 -12.98 6.10
C HIS A 31 -0.64 -12.76 5.99
N ALA A 32 -1.36 -13.79 5.56
CA ALA A 32 -2.81 -13.70 5.37
C ALA A 32 -3.53 -13.23 6.64
N GLU A 33 -3.08 -13.69 7.80
CA GLU A 33 -3.70 -13.32 9.07
C GLU A 33 -3.63 -11.81 9.36
N ALA A 34 -2.55 -11.15 8.96
CA ALA A 34 -2.42 -9.70 9.15
C ALA A 34 -3.46 -8.95 8.30
N PHE A 35 -3.72 -9.41 7.09
CA PHE A 35 -4.78 -8.84 6.25
C PHE A 35 -6.16 -9.03 6.88
N LEU A 36 -6.42 -10.22 7.41
CA LEU A 36 -7.69 -10.51 8.08
C LEU A 36 -7.88 -9.62 9.31
N GLN A 37 -6.83 -9.44 10.11
CA GLN A 37 -6.89 -8.58 11.28
C GLN A 37 -7.16 -7.12 10.90
N ALA A 38 -6.53 -6.63 9.82
CA ALA A 38 -6.76 -5.28 9.35
C ALA A 38 -8.20 -5.07 8.91
N LEU A 39 -8.77 -6.04 8.18
CA LEU A 39 -10.17 -5.99 7.76
C LEU A 39 -11.10 -6.01 8.97
N ASP A 40 -10.82 -6.86 9.95
CA ASP A 40 -11.64 -6.99 11.17
C ASP A 40 -11.56 -5.71 12.02
N SER A 41 -10.45 -4.98 11.93
CA SER A 41 -10.28 -3.69 12.63
C SER A 41 -11.01 -2.54 11.95
N GLY A 42 -11.64 -2.78 10.80
CA GLY A 42 -12.38 -1.75 10.07
C GLY A 42 -11.51 -0.82 9.24
N HIS A 43 -10.24 -1.16 9.01
CA HIS A 43 -9.37 -0.38 8.14
C HIS A 43 -9.84 -0.47 6.69
N ARG A 44 -9.47 0.53 5.89
CA ARG A 44 -9.85 0.60 4.48
C ARG A 44 -8.83 -0.13 3.62
N TYR A 45 -9.21 -1.30 3.16
CA TYR A 45 -8.39 -2.12 2.25
C TYR A 45 -9.12 -2.28 0.94
N LEU A 46 -8.39 -2.04 -0.16
CA LEU A 46 -8.92 -2.08 -1.52
C LEU A 46 -8.22 -3.15 -2.33
N ALA A 47 -8.94 -3.73 -3.27
CA ALA A 47 -8.40 -4.71 -4.21
C ALA A 47 -8.64 -4.21 -5.64
N ALA A 48 -7.63 -4.37 -6.48
CA ALA A 48 -7.74 -4.15 -7.91
C ALA A 48 -7.89 -5.50 -8.60
N ARG A 49 -8.90 -5.63 -9.46
CA ARG A 49 -9.20 -6.87 -10.17
C ARG A 49 -9.28 -6.64 -11.66
N GLU A 50 -8.80 -7.62 -12.40
CA GLU A 50 -8.96 -7.67 -13.84
C GLU A 50 -9.50 -9.06 -14.18
N ASN A 51 -10.65 -9.12 -14.86
CA ASN A 51 -11.32 -10.39 -15.20
C ASN A 51 -11.54 -11.28 -13.96
N GLY A 52 -11.88 -10.67 -12.84
CA GLY A 52 -12.13 -11.37 -11.57
C GLY A 52 -10.90 -11.74 -10.77
N SER A 53 -9.70 -11.57 -11.32
CA SER A 53 -8.45 -11.91 -10.63
C SER A 53 -7.89 -10.69 -9.91
N LEU A 54 -7.48 -10.88 -8.67
CA LEU A 54 -6.82 -9.83 -7.89
C LEU A 54 -5.40 -9.62 -8.42
N ILE A 55 -5.13 -8.39 -8.86
CA ILE A 55 -3.84 -8.01 -9.44
C ILE A 55 -3.12 -6.92 -8.64
N GLY A 56 -3.75 -6.41 -7.60
CA GLY A 56 -3.13 -5.42 -6.73
C GLY A 56 -4.01 -5.12 -5.53
N TYR A 57 -3.44 -4.43 -4.55
CA TYR A 57 -4.17 -4.08 -3.34
C TYR A 57 -3.50 -2.89 -2.65
N ALA A 58 -4.24 -2.25 -1.76
CA ALA A 58 -3.73 -1.17 -0.93
C ALA A 58 -4.51 -1.13 0.37
N GLY A 59 -3.86 -0.68 1.44
CA GLY A 59 -4.49 -0.60 2.75
C GLY A 59 -4.17 0.68 3.49
N LEU A 60 -5.17 1.21 4.20
CA LEU A 60 -5.11 2.45 4.95
C LEU A 60 -5.76 2.28 6.32
N ALA A 61 -5.07 2.74 7.35
CA ALA A 61 -5.66 2.92 8.66
C ALA A 61 -5.85 4.41 8.91
N ARG A 62 -7.00 4.80 9.40
CA ARG A 62 -7.27 6.20 9.74
C ARG A 62 -7.65 6.33 11.21
N LEU A 63 -7.01 7.27 11.90
CA LEU A 63 -7.33 7.63 13.27
C LEU A 63 -7.47 9.15 13.34
N GLY A 64 -8.73 9.62 13.31
CA GLY A 64 -9.02 11.05 13.35
C GLY A 64 -8.47 11.78 12.15
N ARG A 65 -7.55 12.73 12.40
CA ARG A 65 -6.94 13.57 11.37
C ARG A 65 -5.64 13.02 10.81
N GLU A 66 -5.28 11.81 11.19
CA GLU A 66 -4.10 11.14 10.66
C GLU A 66 -4.49 9.81 10.04
N ALA A 67 -3.78 9.45 8.99
CA ALA A 67 -3.94 8.17 8.34
C ALA A 67 -2.58 7.62 7.94
N GLU A 68 -2.49 6.31 7.80
CA GLU A 68 -1.26 5.64 7.42
C GLU A 68 -1.56 4.63 6.31
N VAL A 69 -0.78 4.70 5.24
CA VAL A 69 -0.81 3.67 4.20
C VAL A 69 -0.01 2.50 4.72
N HIS A 70 -0.66 1.36 4.92
CA HIS A 70 -0.01 0.15 5.42
C HIS A 70 0.77 -0.58 4.33
N THR A 71 0.19 -0.65 3.13
CA THR A 71 0.77 -1.41 2.03
C THR A 71 0.13 -0.96 0.72
N LEU A 72 0.88 -1.09 -0.36
CA LEU A 72 0.43 -0.86 -1.73
C LEU A 72 1.25 -1.77 -2.63
N ALA A 73 0.59 -2.63 -3.37
CA ALA A 73 1.30 -3.57 -4.23
C ALA A 73 0.52 -3.87 -5.51
N VAL A 74 1.24 -4.11 -6.58
CA VAL A 74 0.70 -4.54 -7.87
C VAL A 74 1.48 -5.77 -8.32
N ASP A 75 0.76 -6.79 -8.77
CA ASP A 75 1.36 -8.00 -9.34
C ASP A 75 2.41 -7.58 -10.38
N PRO A 76 3.65 -8.12 -10.30
CA PRO A 76 4.72 -7.76 -11.24
C PRO A 76 4.31 -7.85 -12.71
N ALA A 77 3.46 -8.84 -13.06
CA ALA A 77 2.99 -9.01 -14.44
C ALA A 77 2.08 -7.85 -14.91
N HIS A 78 1.59 -7.03 -14.01
CA HIS A 78 0.63 -5.95 -14.29
C HIS A 78 1.17 -4.57 -13.94
N GLN A 79 2.43 -4.45 -13.57
CA GLN A 79 3.06 -3.16 -13.26
C GLN A 79 3.25 -2.34 -14.53
N GLY A 80 3.41 -1.03 -14.38
CA GLY A 80 3.60 -0.11 -15.50
C GLY A 80 2.33 0.27 -16.24
N ARG A 81 1.16 -0.02 -15.68
CA ARG A 81 -0.15 0.26 -16.29
C ARG A 81 -0.96 1.31 -15.54
N GLY A 82 -0.37 1.95 -14.52
CA GLY A 82 -1.07 2.95 -13.72
C GLY A 82 -1.97 2.39 -12.63
N ILE A 83 -1.92 1.09 -12.37
CA ILE A 83 -2.78 0.44 -11.37
C ILE A 83 -2.42 0.90 -9.96
N GLY A 84 -1.13 1.01 -9.65
CA GLY A 84 -0.67 1.51 -8.35
C GLY A 84 -1.16 2.92 -8.06
N ARG A 85 -1.12 3.79 -9.06
CA ARG A 85 -1.64 5.17 -8.93
C ARG A 85 -3.15 5.16 -8.72
N ALA A 86 -3.87 4.33 -9.46
CA ALA A 86 -5.32 4.24 -9.31
C ALA A 86 -5.71 3.72 -7.92
N LEU A 87 -4.98 2.72 -7.41
CA LEU A 87 -5.18 2.20 -6.05
C LEU A 87 -4.90 3.29 -5.00
N LEU A 88 -3.79 4.00 -5.15
CA LEU A 88 -3.42 5.05 -4.20
C LEU A 88 -4.46 6.16 -4.18
N ARG A 89 -4.90 6.62 -5.35
CA ARG A 89 -5.92 7.67 -5.43
C ARG A 89 -7.24 7.23 -4.82
N ALA A 90 -7.67 6.00 -5.09
CA ALA A 90 -8.89 5.47 -4.49
C ALA A 90 -8.76 5.36 -2.96
N LEU A 91 -7.60 4.94 -2.49
CA LEU A 91 -7.32 4.84 -1.06
C LEU A 91 -7.37 6.22 -0.39
N LEU A 92 -6.77 7.23 -1.01
CA LEU A 92 -6.70 8.59 -0.47
C LEU A 92 -8.07 9.27 -0.39
N GLU A 93 -9.07 8.81 -1.15
CA GLU A 93 -10.44 9.29 -0.99
C GLU A 93 -10.99 9.00 0.41
N HIS A 94 -10.49 7.95 1.06
CA HIS A 94 -10.87 7.62 2.44
C HIS A 94 -10.07 8.39 3.49
N ALA A 95 -9.13 9.24 3.05
CA ALA A 95 -8.28 10.03 3.93
C ALA A 95 -8.54 11.54 3.81
N THR A 96 -9.68 11.94 3.27
CA THR A 96 -10.05 13.35 3.13
C THR A 96 -9.97 14.06 4.50
N GLY A 97 -9.27 15.18 4.55
CA GLY A 97 -9.09 15.94 5.78
C GLY A 97 -8.02 15.38 6.72
N ALA A 98 -7.35 14.29 6.35
CA ALA A 98 -6.30 13.69 7.16
C ALA A 98 -4.91 13.92 6.55
N THR A 99 -3.91 14.06 7.43
CA THR A 99 -2.51 13.98 7.04
C THR A 99 -2.16 12.51 6.89
N VAL A 100 -1.54 12.13 5.78
CA VAL A 100 -1.27 10.73 5.46
C VAL A 100 0.23 10.46 5.52
N PHE A 101 0.59 9.38 6.21
CA PHE A 101 1.98 8.93 6.36
C PHE A 101 2.16 7.56 5.71
N LEU A 102 3.37 7.28 5.27
CA LEU A 102 3.78 5.95 4.83
C LEU A 102 5.29 5.77 5.01
N GLU A 103 5.75 4.52 5.03
CA GLU A 103 7.16 4.18 4.92
C GLU A 103 7.40 3.50 3.58
N VAL A 104 8.55 3.77 2.97
CA VAL A 104 8.95 3.18 1.68
C VAL A 104 10.46 2.99 1.68
N ARG A 105 10.94 1.89 1.08
CA ARG A 105 12.37 1.65 0.96
C ARG A 105 13.04 2.82 0.24
N THR A 106 14.20 3.23 0.75
CA THR A 106 14.96 4.35 0.18
C THR A 106 15.43 4.08 -1.25
N ASP A 107 15.51 2.81 -1.64
CA ASP A 107 15.95 2.38 -2.98
C ASP A 107 14.78 2.03 -3.92
N ASN A 108 13.53 2.21 -3.50
CA ASN A 108 12.38 1.92 -4.35
C ASN A 108 12.02 3.17 -5.16
N ASP A 109 12.75 3.40 -6.25
CA ASP A 109 12.64 4.62 -7.05
C ASP A 109 11.24 4.80 -7.67
N SER A 110 10.63 3.71 -8.15
CA SER A 110 9.30 3.80 -8.77
C SER A 110 8.22 4.18 -7.77
N ALA A 111 8.28 3.63 -6.56
CA ALA A 111 7.34 3.98 -5.50
C ALA A 111 7.55 5.42 -5.04
N LEU A 112 8.81 5.83 -4.86
CA LEU A 112 9.13 7.22 -4.49
C LEU A 112 8.57 8.21 -5.51
N ALA A 113 8.74 7.93 -6.80
CA ALA A 113 8.23 8.78 -7.86
C ALA A 113 6.69 8.86 -7.82
N LEU A 114 6.03 7.72 -7.62
CA LEU A 114 4.58 7.68 -7.50
C LEU A 114 4.10 8.52 -6.33
N TYR A 115 4.66 8.31 -5.14
CA TYR A 115 4.21 9.01 -3.94
C TYR A 115 4.48 10.51 -4.05
N ARG A 116 5.65 10.92 -4.55
CA ARG A 116 5.95 12.33 -4.76
C ARG A 116 4.97 12.98 -5.71
N SER A 117 4.62 12.30 -6.80
CA SER A 117 3.67 12.84 -7.79
C SER A 117 2.26 12.99 -7.21
N GLU A 118 1.94 12.28 -6.13
CA GLU A 118 0.64 12.36 -5.46
C GLU A 118 0.68 13.21 -4.18
N GLY A 119 1.72 14.03 -4.02
CA GLY A 119 1.77 15.02 -2.95
C GLY A 119 2.51 14.61 -1.69
N PHE A 120 3.16 13.45 -1.68
CA PHE A 120 3.95 13.03 -0.53
C PHE A 120 5.36 13.61 -0.61
N ALA A 121 5.92 13.97 0.55
CA ALA A 121 7.30 14.43 0.67
C ALA A 121 8.01 13.65 1.77
N VAL A 122 9.31 13.44 1.61
CA VAL A 122 10.12 12.78 2.63
C VAL A 122 10.25 13.71 3.84
N VAL A 123 9.91 13.18 5.01
CA VAL A 123 10.01 13.93 6.28
C VAL A 123 10.98 13.28 7.27
N GLY A 124 11.48 12.09 6.97
CA GLY A 124 12.44 11.42 7.83
C GLY A 124 13.00 10.16 7.20
N THR A 125 14.00 9.59 7.85
CA THR A 125 14.64 8.34 7.44
C THR A 125 14.68 7.40 8.65
N ARG A 126 14.30 6.16 8.44
CA ARG A 126 14.38 5.10 9.46
C ARG A 126 15.43 4.09 9.01
N ARG A 127 16.58 4.11 9.66
CA ARG A 127 17.67 3.19 9.33
C ARG A 127 17.35 1.79 9.80
N GLY A 128 17.63 0.79 8.93
CA GLY A 128 17.40 -0.61 9.23
C GLY A 128 15.95 -0.94 9.54
N TYR A 129 15.03 -0.18 8.99
CA TYR A 129 13.59 -0.31 9.28
C TYR A 129 13.06 -1.67 8.88
N TYR A 130 13.43 -2.16 7.70
CA TYR A 130 12.96 -3.45 7.20
C TYR A 130 13.83 -4.58 7.70
N ARG A 131 13.20 -5.67 8.12
CA ARG A 131 13.92 -6.85 8.61
C ARG A 131 13.36 -8.10 7.93
N PRO A 132 14.19 -9.08 7.64
CA PRO A 132 15.63 -9.20 7.97
C PRO A 132 16.57 -8.48 7.01
N SER A 133 16.08 -7.86 5.93
CA SER A 133 16.95 -7.23 4.92
C SER A 133 17.86 -6.15 5.49
N GLY A 134 17.40 -5.43 6.51
CA GLY A 134 18.13 -4.30 7.06
C GLY A 134 18.03 -3.03 6.21
N ALA A 135 17.15 -3.03 5.21
CA ALA A 135 16.97 -1.87 4.35
C ALA A 135 16.41 -0.67 5.10
N ASP A 136 16.82 0.51 4.68
CA ASP A 136 16.34 1.77 5.24
C ASP A 136 15.01 2.16 4.61
N ALA A 137 14.22 2.93 5.35
CA ALA A 137 12.96 3.50 4.86
C ALA A 137 12.97 5.01 4.95
N PHE A 138 12.35 5.66 3.99
CA PHE A 138 11.89 7.03 4.14
C PHE A 138 10.50 7.01 4.77
N THR A 139 10.27 7.93 5.71
CA THR A 139 8.92 8.28 6.12
C THR A 139 8.47 9.42 5.22
N MET A 140 7.33 9.25 4.57
CA MET A 140 6.76 10.29 3.72
C MET A 140 5.44 10.77 4.28
N ARG A 141 5.10 12.02 4.00
CA ARG A 141 3.88 12.67 4.50
C ARG A 141 3.20 13.45 3.39
N ARG A 142 1.87 13.35 3.34
CA ARG A 142 1.02 14.16 2.47
C ARG A 142 0.09 14.96 3.36
N GLU A 143 0.09 16.29 3.19
CA GLU A 143 -0.75 17.18 3.99
C GLU A 143 -2.22 16.95 3.71
N ALA A 144 -3.05 17.22 4.71
CA ALA A 144 -4.49 17.20 4.58
C ALA A 144 -4.93 18.24 3.53
N LEU A 145 -5.86 17.83 2.68
CA LEU A 145 -6.43 18.71 1.66
C LEU A 145 -7.80 19.22 2.09
#